data_c3d88780cd35773819e69e23132f8e3a
#
_entry.id   c3d88780cd35773819e69e23132f8e3a
#
_cell.length_a   1.000
_cell.length_b   1.000
_cell.length_c   1.000
_cell.angle_alpha   90.00
_cell.angle_beta   90.00
_cell.angle_gamma   90.00
#
_symmetry.space_group_name_H-M   'P 1'
#
loop_
_entity.id
_entity.type
_entity.pdbx_description
1 polymer ?
#
loop_
_entity_poly.entity_id
_entity_poly.type
_entity_poly.pdbx_seq_one_letter_code
_entity_poly.pdbx_strand_id
1 'polypeptide(L)'
;MSNSTGATNTFVGQGTGYQNTSGRGNSFLGMRSGFTNTIGSANTFVGNVAGFNNTSGYSNVYLGAYAGFQNQTGFNNVVVGDSSGYNNMASNNVMIGSKTGYNNSVGTANAFIGNHAGYANTTGNYNVFVGSNAGYINSAGVANTYIGFQAGYSGSTASNNTFMGLNAGYGTTTGNNNSIVGSRAGLFTTSGSNNVFIGFEAGKTNTVGNGNVFLGTTSGSTTTTGSGNTAIGDGSLLANATGQRNTAIGQNAGASNTGSNNVFIGYGANPAPGAASVTNSVAIGAGAQVSQNNSIILGSGVNVGIGTSAPSTRLHVNTGVANTSGIRLQNLTSISPAIALNHTKFLTVDGSGNLILGSILGSINGSARKAASESLWERRGTFMVNTLGEAIIIGRDISKTSSDYNLFVSKGILTEKVKVAIKNTGEWSDKVFTKGYRLKSLTEVEQYISQSGHLPGIPSAGEVVKKGINLGEMDAQLLEKIEELTLYSIQLERANQQQESTIRRQGRALEVIKQKQTQLEQLLKEVLRKH
;
A
#
# COMPACT_ATOMS: atom_id res chain seq x y z
N MET A 1 37.23 32.38 48.35
CA MET A 1 36.46 31.11 48.11
C MET A 1 35.51 30.92 49.28
N SER A 2 34.25 30.72 49.02
CA SER A 2 33.21 30.54 50.05
C SER A 2 32.95 29.08 50.41
N ASN A 3 33.92 28.17 50.09
CA ASN A 3 33.72 26.73 50.33
C ASN A 3 33.63 26.39 51.83
N SER A 4 32.44 26.34 52.34
CA SER A 4 32.18 26.14 53.78
C SER A 4 32.03 24.64 54.20
N THR A 5 31.38 23.84 53.37
CA THR A 5 31.15 22.42 53.63
C THR A 5 31.39 21.51 52.43
N GLY A 6 31.78 22.08 51.29
CA GLY A 6 32.07 21.33 50.04
C GLY A 6 33.32 20.51 50.19
N ALA A 7 33.26 19.23 49.77
CA ALA A 7 34.36 18.28 49.88
C ALA A 7 34.75 17.70 48.49
N THR A 8 35.97 17.18 48.39
CA THR A 8 36.47 16.47 47.19
C THR A 8 36.43 17.32 45.88
N ASN A 9 36.61 18.65 46.01
CA ASN A 9 36.62 19.56 44.87
C ASN A 9 38.08 19.84 44.44
N THR A 10 38.29 19.96 43.14
CA THR A 10 39.54 20.42 42.51
C THR A 10 39.28 21.71 41.76
N PHE A 11 39.85 22.84 42.22
CA PHE A 11 39.70 24.18 41.63
C PHE A 11 41.06 24.74 41.24
N VAL A 12 41.29 25.01 39.94
CA VAL A 12 42.53 25.54 39.42
C VAL A 12 42.25 26.74 38.52
N GLY A 13 42.69 27.92 38.93
CA GLY A 13 42.53 29.18 38.18
C GLY A 13 42.00 30.33 39.05
N GLN A 14 42.13 31.56 38.53
CA GLN A 14 41.68 32.76 39.22
C GLN A 14 40.14 32.78 39.32
N GLY A 15 39.57 32.91 40.53
CA GLY A 15 38.13 32.95 40.75
C GLY A 15 37.38 31.67 40.46
N THR A 16 38.07 30.57 40.28
CA THR A 16 37.47 29.26 40.02
C THR A 16 36.71 28.77 41.25
N GLY A 17 35.43 28.36 41.08
CA GLY A 17 34.55 27.87 42.17
C GLY A 17 34.38 28.91 43.30
N TYR A 18 34.47 30.23 43.00
CA TYR A 18 34.53 31.30 43.98
C TYR A 18 33.38 31.28 45.02
N GLN A 19 32.14 31.03 44.58
CA GLN A 19 30.96 30.99 45.44
C GLN A 19 30.58 29.56 45.91
N ASN A 20 31.43 28.57 45.70
CA ASN A 20 31.09 27.20 46.15
C ASN A 20 30.92 27.16 47.68
N THR A 21 29.78 26.69 48.14
CA THR A 21 29.49 26.57 49.57
C THR A 21 29.49 25.12 50.06
N SER A 22 28.57 24.28 49.49
CA SER A 22 28.43 22.86 49.87
C SER A 22 28.53 21.91 48.67
N GLY A 23 28.79 22.39 47.46
CA GLY A 23 28.98 21.54 46.26
C GLY A 23 30.18 20.62 46.43
N ARG A 24 30.05 19.35 46.00
CA ARG A 24 31.03 18.29 46.19
C ARG A 24 31.44 17.61 44.90
N GLY A 25 32.67 17.05 44.86
CA GLY A 25 33.10 16.25 43.73
C GLY A 25 33.25 17.07 42.42
N ASN A 26 33.43 18.37 42.51
CA ASN A 26 33.57 19.23 41.33
C ASN A 26 35.03 19.33 40.90
N SER A 27 35.29 19.29 39.60
CA SER A 27 36.61 19.52 38.97
C SER A 27 36.53 20.73 38.05
N PHE A 28 37.03 21.91 38.50
CA PHE A 28 36.99 23.15 37.74
C PHE A 28 38.41 23.62 37.41
N LEU A 29 38.65 23.86 36.11
CA LEU A 29 39.95 24.33 35.60
C LEU A 29 39.74 25.51 34.65
N GLY A 30 40.25 26.69 34.99
CA GLY A 30 40.16 27.88 34.14
C GLY A 30 39.73 29.11 34.91
N MET A 31 40.02 30.30 34.38
CA MET A 31 39.63 31.56 34.98
C MET A 31 38.08 31.62 35.12
N ARG A 32 37.61 31.85 36.36
CA ARG A 32 36.16 31.92 36.72
C ARG A 32 35.31 30.74 36.29
N SER A 33 35.88 29.57 36.08
CA SER A 33 35.15 28.35 35.83
C SER A 33 34.29 28.00 37.07
N GLY A 34 33.00 27.74 36.89
CA GLY A 34 32.05 27.48 37.99
C GLY A 34 31.99 28.58 39.03
N PHE A 35 32.14 29.88 38.64
CA PHE A 35 32.30 31.00 39.55
C PHE A 35 31.15 31.11 40.56
N THR A 36 29.87 31.00 40.12
CA THR A 36 28.67 31.10 40.95
C THR A 36 28.17 29.76 41.51
N ASN A 37 28.93 28.66 41.30
CA ASN A 37 28.51 27.38 41.82
C ASN A 37 28.37 27.42 43.35
N THR A 38 27.17 27.17 43.87
CA THR A 38 26.92 27.17 45.31
C THR A 38 26.84 25.76 45.90
N ILE A 39 25.85 25.01 45.45
CA ILE A 39 25.56 23.65 45.91
C ILE A 39 25.73 22.57 44.84
N GLY A 40 25.94 22.99 43.58
CA GLY A 40 26.11 22.10 42.42
C GLY A 40 27.28 21.12 42.65
N SER A 41 27.05 19.82 42.34
CA SER A 41 27.98 18.74 42.67
C SER A 41 28.26 17.84 41.45
N ALA A 42 29.40 17.12 41.49
CA ALA A 42 29.83 16.19 40.45
C ALA A 42 29.96 16.86 39.06
N ASN A 43 30.31 18.14 39.00
CA ASN A 43 30.52 18.86 37.75
C ASN A 43 32.00 18.88 37.35
N THR A 44 32.26 18.78 36.06
CA THR A 44 33.61 18.94 35.45
C THR A 44 33.56 20.14 34.51
N PHE A 45 34.13 21.27 34.89
CA PHE A 45 34.19 22.50 34.09
C PHE A 45 35.64 22.86 33.75
N VAL A 46 35.95 22.86 32.46
CA VAL A 46 37.33 23.18 31.97
C VAL A 46 37.22 24.25 30.88
N GLY A 47 37.78 25.40 31.17
CA GLY A 47 37.79 26.54 30.25
C GLY A 47 37.54 27.88 30.92
N ASN A 48 37.85 28.96 30.22
CA ASN A 48 37.54 30.30 30.69
C ASN A 48 36.02 30.47 30.82
N VAL A 49 35.53 30.81 32.01
CA VAL A 49 34.15 31.02 32.38
C VAL A 49 33.19 29.84 32.03
N ALA A 50 33.73 28.60 31.91
CA ALA A 50 32.93 27.41 31.74
C ALA A 50 32.01 27.21 32.96
N GLY A 51 30.71 27.02 32.73
CA GLY A 51 29.69 26.87 33.78
C GLY A 51 29.60 28.06 34.75
N PHE A 52 29.89 29.27 34.26
CA PHE A 52 30.05 30.45 35.10
C PHE A 52 28.84 30.67 36.03
N ASN A 53 27.61 30.63 35.51
CA ASN A 53 26.37 30.86 36.23
C ASN A 53 25.77 29.61 36.89
N ASN A 54 26.45 28.48 36.90
CA ASN A 54 25.93 27.29 37.56
C ASN A 54 25.78 27.55 39.07
N THR A 55 24.58 27.36 39.60
CA THR A 55 24.32 27.49 41.05
C THR A 55 24.11 26.16 41.74
N SER A 56 23.16 25.36 41.25
CA SER A 56 22.79 24.05 41.82
C SER A 56 22.84 22.91 40.81
N GLY A 57 23.14 23.18 39.53
CA GLY A 57 23.26 22.14 38.51
C GLY A 57 24.34 21.11 38.87
N TYR A 58 24.10 19.85 38.57
CA TYR A 58 24.96 18.73 38.95
C TYR A 58 25.21 17.76 37.79
N SER A 59 26.26 16.97 37.92
CA SER A 59 26.64 15.95 36.92
C SER A 59 26.79 16.54 35.49
N ASN A 60 27.31 17.75 35.37
CA ASN A 60 27.57 18.38 34.08
C ASN A 60 29.06 18.31 33.72
N VAL A 61 29.35 18.11 32.44
CA VAL A 61 30.68 18.19 31.85
C VAL A 61 30.72 19.36 30.87
N TYR A 62 31.40 20.45 31.21
CA TYR A 62 31.59 21.63 30.34
C TYR A 62 33.05 21.81 30.00
N LEU A 63 33.37 21.69 28.72
CA LEU A 63 34.75 21.82 28.20
C LEU A 63 34.81 22.84 27.08
N GLY A 64 35.40 23.97 27.33
CA GLY A 64 35.57 25.09 26.39
C GLY A 64 35.33 26.44 27.03
N ALA A 65 35.79 27.52 26.42
CA ALA A 65 35.48 28.86 26.85
C ALA A 65 33.97 29.11 26.69
N TYR A 66 33.36 29.71 27.72
CA TYR A 66 31.90 29.98 27.78
C TYR A 66 31.00 28.74 27.63
N ALA A 67 31.52 27.50 27.72
CA ALA A 67 30.71 26.30 27.67
C ALA A 67 29.72 26.24 28.82
N GLY A 68 28.40 26.11 28.55
CA GLY A 68 27.33 26.06 29.56
C GLY A 68 27.23 27.35 30.42
N PHE A 69 27.57 28.52 29.86
CA PHE A 69 27.74 29.77 30.61
C PHE A 69 26.54 30.17 31.46
N GLN A 70 25.30 30.11 30.93
CA GLN A 70 24.08 30.53 31.61
C GLN A 70 23.38 29.42 32.40
N ASN A 71 23.89 28.19 32.37
CA ASN A 71 23.25 27.11 33.11
C ASN A 71 23.27 27.40 34.63
N GLN A 72 22.11 27.45 35.23
CA GLN A 72 21.98 27.69 36.68
C GLN A 72 21.66 26.37 37.42
N THR A 73 20.71 25.60 36.94
CA THR A 73 20.12 24.44 37.63
C THR A 73 20.11 23.16 36.80
N GLY A 74 20.39 23.25 35.49
CA GLY A 74 20.38 22.09 34.59
C GLY A 74 21.44 21.06 34.98
N PHE A 75 21.13 19.79 34.77
CA PHE A 75 21.96 18.66 35.17
C PHE A 75 22.12 17.61 34.04
N ASN A 76 23.11 16.72 34.19
CA ASN A 76 23.41 15.65 33.24
C ASN A 76 23.69 16.19 31.82
N ASN A 77 24.30 17.35 31.66
CA ASN A 77 24.67 17.89 30.37
C ASN A 77 26.13 17.57 30.05
N VAL A 78 26.42 17.23 28.80
CA VAL A 78 27.76 17.14 28.24
C VAL A 78 27.89 18.24 27.20
N VAL A 79 28.71 19.28 27.45
CA VAL A 79 28.85 20.47 26.62
C VAL A 79 30.34 20.67 26.33
N VAL A 80 30.72 20.51 25.05
CA VAL A 80 32.12 20.60 24.63
C VAL A 80 32.26 21.55 23.45
N GLY A 81 33.04 22.59 23.61
CA GLY A 81 33.32 23.59 22.56
C GLY A 81 33.19 25.02 23.03
N ASP A 82 33.82 25.95 22.30
CA ASP A 82 33.67 27.38 22.57
C ASP A 82 32.18 27.80 22.46
N SER A 83 31.69 28.46 23.52
CA SER A 83 30.31 28.96 23.59
C SER A 83 29.23 27.88 23.30
N SER A 84 29.56 26.61 23.43
CA SER A 84 28.59 25.52 23.32
C SER A 84 27.59 25.60 24.48
N GLY A 85 26.30 25.41 24.23
CA GLY A 85 25.27 25.47 25.24
C GLY A 85 25.27 26.76 26.04
N TYR A 86 25.65 27.91 25.45
CA TYR A 86 25.84 29.17 26.15
C TYR A 86 24.62 29.57 26.99
N ASN A 87 23.43 29.51 26.41
CA ASN A 87 22.16 29.83 27.06
C ASN A 87 21.41 28.58 27.58
N ASN A 88 22.06 27.42 27.65
CA ASN A 88 21.40 26.18 28.08
C ASN A 88 21.08 26.22 29.58
N MET A 89 19.82 26.25 29.93
CA MET A 89 19.33 26.12 31.31
C MET A 89 18.66 24.76 31.57
N ALA A 90 18.58 23.92 30.55
CA ALA A 90 17.92 22.62 30.58
C ALA A 90 18.88 21.48 30.95
N SER A 91 18.33 20.27 31.06
CA SER A 91 19.06 19.07 31.48
C SER A 91 19.10 18.00 30.38
N ASN A 92 19.99 17.01 30.59
CA ASN A 92 20.10 15.82 29.73
C ASN A 92 20.45 16.12 28.27
N ASN A 93 21.22 17.15 27.99
CA ASN A 93 21.65 17.51 26.66
C ASN A 93 23.12 17.12 26.42
N VAL A 94 23.41 16.69 25.20
CA VAL A 94 24.78 16.51 24.67
C VAL A 94 25.01 17.56 23.59
N MET A 95 25.98 18.45 23.76
CA MET A 95 26.30 19.55 22.84
C MET A 95 27.81 19.56 22.58
N ILE A 96 28.25 19.14 21.40
CA ILE A 96 29.67 19.01 21.06
C ILE A 96 29.98 19.81 19.78
N GLY A 97 30.73 20.87 19.90
CA GLY A 97 31.12 21.77 18.80
C GLY A 97 31.05 23.23 19.20
N SER A 98 31.72 24.13 18.48
CA SER A 98 31.63 25.57 18.74
C SER A 98 30.17 26.07 18.51
N LYS A 99 29.65 26.83 19.47
CA LYS A 99 28.31 27.43 19.47
C LYS A 99 27.18 26.43 19.23
N THR A 100 27.39 25.16 19.53
CA THR A 100 26.39 24.10 19.44
C THR A 100 25.33 24.33 20.50
N GLY A 101 24.02 24.29 20.13
CA GLY A 101 22.94 24.53 21.05
C GLY A 101 23.03 25.88 21.77
N TYR A 102 23.59 26.91 21.13
CA TYR A 102 23.92 28.20 21.75
C TYR A 102 22.72 28.83 22.46
N ASN A 103 21.54 28.82 21.83
CA ASN A 103 20.31 29.41 22.36
C ASN A 103 19.38 28.42 23.07
N ASN A 104 19.81 27.21 23.35
CA ASN A 104 18.97 26.24 24.03
C ASN A 104 18.63 26.73 25.44
N SER A 105 17.39 27.13 25.64
CA SER A 105 17.00 27.66 26.96
C SER A 105 16.36 26.57 27.84
N VAL A 106 15.32 25.90 27.35
CA VAL A 106 14.58 24.90 28.11
C VAL A 106 14.46 23.55 27.39
N GLY A 107 15.04 23.43 26.20
CA GLY A 107 15.02 22.17 25.42
C GLY A 107 15.84 21.06 26.10
N THR A 108 15.22 19.91 26.33
CA THR A 108 15.80 18.77 27.04
C THR A 108 16.04 17.57 26.15
N ALA A 109 16.94 16.66 26.57
CA ALA A 109 17.20 15.39 25.90
C ALA A 109 17.58 15.54 24.40
N ASN A 110 18.37 16.57 24.09
CA ASN A 110 18.89 16.82 22.76
C ASN A 110 20.34 16.32 22.65
N ALA A 111 20.71 15.82 21.48
CA ALA A 111 22.07 15.51 21.09
C ALA A 111 22.47 16.35 19.89
N PHE A 112 23.25 17.42 20.10
CA PHE A 112 23.75 18.32 19.07
C PHE A 112 25.27 18.12 18.92
N ILE A 113 25.73 17.76 17.75
CA ILE A 113 27.16 17.49 17.46
C ILE A 113 27.56 18.18 16.15
N GLY A 114 28.44 19.16 16.24
CA GLY A 114 28.92 19.94 15.09
C GLY A 114 28.89 21.44 15.34
N ASN A 115 29.66 22.19 14.57
CA ASN A 115 29.67 23.65 14.66
C ASN A 115 28.24 24.20 14.37
N HIS A 116 27.71 25.00 15.28
CA HIS A 116 26.37 25.57 15.21
C HIS A 116 25.21 24.54 15.07
N ALA A 117 25.39 23.25 15.38
CA ALA A 117 24.29 22.31 15.39
C ALA A 117 23.24 22.73 16.45
N GLY A 118 21.96 22.84 16.07
CA GLY A 118 20.89 23.30 16.96
C GLY A 118 21.07 24.71 17.52
N TYR A 119 21.77 25.59 16.81
CA TYR A 119 22.16 26.92 17.31
C TYR A 119 20.97 27.74 17.87
N ALA A 120 19.85 27.79 17.16
CA ALA A 120 18.67 28.56 17.53
C ALA A 120 17.63 27.75 18.34
N ASN A 121 17.93 26.50 18.74
CA ASN A 121 17.00 25.72 19.55
C ASN A 121 16.71 26.44 20.86
N THR A 122 15.45 26.68 21.17
CA THR A 122 15.05 27.29 22.44
C THR A 122 14.28 26.31 23.32
N THR A 123 13.23 25.70 22.77
CA THR A 123 12.31 24.82 23.50
C THR A 123 12.20 23.41 22.94
N GLY A 124 12.83 23.14 21.77
CA GLY A 124 12.76 21.83 21.12
C GLY A 124 13.43 20.72 21.95
N ASN A 125 12.77 19.57 22.06
CA ASN A 125 13.21 18.42 22.83
C ASN A 125 13.43 17.19 21.96
N TYR A 126 14.21 16.22 22.45
CA TYR A 126 14.42 14.92 21.81
C TYR A 126 14.99 15.01 20.40
N ASN A 127 15.76 16.05 20.08
CA ASN A 127 16.35 16.21 18.76
C ASN A 127 17.78 15.64 18.73
N VAL A 128 18.13 15.01 17.61
CA VAL A 128 19.49 14.54 17.30
C VAL A 128 19.99 15.30 16.07
N PHE A 129 20.90 16.25 16.25
CA PHE A 129 21.50 17.04 15.16
C PHE A 129 23.01 16.75 15.10
N VAL A 130 23.45 16.15 14.00
CA VAL A 130 24.87 15.79 13.79
C VAL A 130 25.36 16.36 12.46
N GLY A 131 26.25 17.33 12.54
CA GLY A 131 26.80 18.02 11.37
C GLY A 131 26.86 19.53 11.58
N SER A 132 27.74 20.20 10.84
CA SER A 132 27.81 21.67 10.89
C SER A 132 26.48 22.27 10.39
N ASN A 133 25.93 23.19 11.18
CA ASN A 133 24.65 23.85 10.94
C ASN A 133 23.43 22.87 10.81
N ALA A 134 23.51 21.64 11.28
CA ALA A 134 22.35 20.75 11.34
C ALA A 134 21.30 21.32 12.30
N GLY A 135 20.03 21.49 11.86
CA GLY A 135 18.96 22.08 12.65
C GLY A 135 19.23 23.51 13.12
N TYR A 136 19.97 24.30 12.32
CA TYR A 136 20.45 25.63 12.74
C TYR A 136 19.35 26.57 13.25
N ILE A 137 18.21 26.65 12.56
CA ILE A 137 17.05 27.53 12.89
C ILE A 137 15.99 26.81 13.74
N ASN A 138 16.20 25.53 14.11
CA ASN A 138 15.22 24.82 14.93
C ASN A 138 14.99 25.55 16.25
N SER A 139 13.85 26.18 16.44
CA SER A 139 13.53 26.89 17.69
C SER A 139 12.71 26.03 18.65
N ALA A 140 11.69 25.34 18.16
CA ALA A 140 10.74 24.58 18.97
C ALA A 140 10.40 23.18 18.40
N GLY A 141 10.98 22.77 17.28
CA GLY A 141 10.75 21.45 16.69
C GLY A 141 11.20 20.31 17.61
N VAL A 142 10.44 19.24 17.64
CA VAL A 142 10.59 18.13 18.59
C VAL A 142 10.83 16.81 17.84
N ALA A 143 11.63 15.93 18.43
CA ALA A 143 11.85 14.56 17.94
C ALA A 143 12.36 14.50 16.49
N ASN A 144 13.26 15.40 16.11
CA ASN A 144 13.91 15.39 14.81
C ASN A 144 15.28 14.72 14.87
N THR A 145 15.64 13.98 13.83
CA THR A 145 16.97 13.43 13.60
C THR A 145 17.54 14.02 12.33
N TYR A 146 18.51 14.94 12.44
CA TYR A 146 19.18 15.60 11.32
C TYR A 146 20.67 15.24 11.32
N ILE A 147 21.12 14.56 10.27
CA ILE A 147 22.50 14.09 10.14
C ILE A 147 23.07 14.56 8.80
N GLY A 148 24.04 15.45 8.83
CA GLY A 148 24.70 16.00 7.66
C GLY A 148 24.91 17.51 7.74
N PHE A 149 25.78 18.03 6.90
CA PHE A 149 26.00 19.47 6.75
C PHE A 149 24.68 20.15 6.33
N GLN A 150 24.21 21.10 7.15
CA GLN A 150 22.96 21.85 6.95
C GLN A 150 21.70 20.97 6.77
N ALA A 151 21.70 19.74 7.28
CA ALA A 151 20.46 18.94 7.31
C ALA A 151 19.43 19.65 8.20
N GLY A 152 18.18 19.84 7.68
CA GLY A 152 17.09 20.50 8.40
C GLY A 152 17.40 21.94 8.82
N TYR A 153 18.21 22.66 8.07
CA TYR A 153 18.73 23.98 8.44
C TYR A 153 17.64 24.98 8.87
N SER A 154 16.54 25.04 8.11
CA SER A 154 15.46 26.03 8.28
C SER A 154 14.32 25.59 9.21
N GLY A 155 14.37 24.41 9.79
CA GLY A 155 13.31 23.80 10.60
C GLY A 155 13.00 24.54 11.87
N SER A 156 12.08 25.51 11.84
CA SER A 156 11.75 26.30 13.02
C SER A 156 10.87 25.56 14.02
N THR A 157 9.78 24.95 13.57
CA THR A 157 8.82 24.20 14.40
C THR A 157 8.54 22.80 13.86
N ALA A 158 9.21 22.41 12.78
CA ALA A 158 9.09 21.10 12.17
C ALA A 158 9.44 19.98 13.17
N SER A 159 8.62 18.94 13.22
CA SER A 159 8.75 17.86 14.21
C SER A 159 8.65 16.46 13.58
N ASN A 160 9.23 15.47 14.28
CA ASN A 160 9.19 14.08 13.86
C ASN A 160 9.81 13.82 12.47
N ASN A 161 10.84 14.55 12.11
CA ASN A 161 11.50 14.40 10.82
C ASN A 161 12.84 13.65 10.97
N THR A 162 13.17 12.83 9.99
CA THR A 162 14.47 12.19 9.84
C THR A 162 15.12 12.67 8.55
N PHE A 163 16.16 13.51 8.65
CA PHE A 163 16.91 14.03 7.51
C PHE A 163 18.36 13.56 7.59
N MET A 164 18.83 12.90 6.55
CA MET A 164 20.19 12.37 6.50
C MET A 164 20.84 12.68 5.15
N GLY A 165 21.88 13.49 5.15
CA GLY A 165 22.64 13.90 3.97
C GLY A 165 22.97 15.38 3.92
N LEU A 166 23.86 15.75 3.01
CA LEU A 166 24.19 17.16 2.72
C LEU A 166 22.91 17.91 2.29
N ASN A 167 22.53 18.94 3.03
CA ASN A 167 21.34 19.76 2.76
C ASN A 167 20.02 18.96 2.67
N ALA A 168 19.92 17.77 3.26
CA ALA A 168 18.69 17.02 3.31
C ALA A 168 17.62 17.81 4.08
N GLY A 169 16.45 18.05 3.48
CA GLY A 169 15.36 18.82 4.09
C GLY A 169 15.73 20.27 4.47
N TYR A 170 16.71 20.87 3.79
CA TYR A 170 17.27 22.17 4.14
C TYR A 170 16.22 23.27 4.36
N GLY A 171 15.24 23.38 3.46
CA GLY A 171 14.20 24.40 3.46
C GLY A 171 13.00 24.10 4.36
N THR A 172 12.95 22.93 5.02
CA THR A 172 11.79 22.53 5.82
C THR A 172 11.61 23.46 7.01
N THR A 173 10.49 24.19 7.05
CA THR A 173 10.18 25.15 8.13
C THR A 173 9.20 24.56 9.15
N THR A 174 8.07 24.04 8.68
CA THR A 174 6.97 23.54 9.51
C THR A 174 6.51 22.13 9.12
N GLY A 175 7.06 21.54 8.05
CA GLY A 175 6.71 20.17 7.59
C GLY A 175 7.06 19.10 8.63
N ASN A 176 6.15 18.18 8.88
CA ASN A 176 6.29 17.15 9.91
C ASN A 176 6.31 15.72 9.31
N ASN A 177 6.84 14.77 10.08
CA ASN A 177 6.79 13.35 9.75
C ASN A 177 7.44 13.00 8.39
N ASN A 178 8.49 13.71 8.00
CA ASN A 178 9.20 13.43 6.75
C ASN A 178 10.44 12.56 7.02
N SER A 179 10.66 11.58 6.14
CA SER A 179 11.89 10.78 6.08
C SER A 179 12.66 11.13 4.81
N ILE A 180 13.73 11.91 4.94
CA ILE A 180 14.48 12.46 3.81
C ILE A 180 15.94 12.00 3.93
N VAL A 181 16.39 11.16 3.00
CA VAL A 181 17.73 10.57 2.99
C VAL A 181 18.40 10.76 1.63
N GLY A 182 19.50 11.46 1.61
CA GLY A 182 20.26 11.74 0.39
C GLY A 182 20.73 13.19 0.32
N SER A 183 21.81 13.42 -0.44
CA SER A 183 22.28 14.78 -0.69
C SER A 183 21.23 15.56 -1.45
N ARG A 184 20.86 16.74 -0.92
CA ARG A 184 19.88 17.68 -1.48
C ARG A 184 18.47 17.08 -1.67
N ALA A 185 18.17 15.92 -1.05
CA ALA A 185 16.81 15.39 -1.02
C ALA A 185 15.90 16.36 -0.27
N GLY A 186 14.70 16.65 -0.79
CA GLY A 186 13.73 17.57 -0.19
C GLY A 186 14.29 18.98 0.06
N LEU A 187 15.25 19.44 -0.72
CA LEU A 187 16.01 20.68 -0.47
C LEU A 187 15.12 21.90 -0.21
N PHE A 188 14.03 22.05 -0.97
CA PHE A 188 13.10 23.17 -0.88
C PHE A 188 11.75 22.81 -0.24
N THR A 189 11.65 21.67 0.45
CA THR A 189 10.46 21.35 1.25
C THR A 189 10.25 22.46 2.30
N THR A 190 9.06 23.02 2.38
CA THR A 190 8.76 24.05 3.38
C THR A 190 7.77 23.54 4.43
N SER A 191 6.53 23.30 4.06
CA SER A 191 5.48 22.78 4.93
C SER A 191 4.97 21.39 4.55
N GLY A 192 5.50 20.79 3.47
CA GLY A 192 5.16 19.43 3.06
C GLY A 192 5.42 18.41 4.17
N SER A 193 4.45 17.54 4.41
CA SER A 193 4.47 16.58 5.52
C SER A 193 4.21 15.15 5.06
N ASN A 194 4.61 14.16 5.88
CA ASN A 194 4.41 12.74 5.61
C ASN A 194 5.07 12.26 4.31
N ASN A 195 6.20 12.83 3.93
CA ASN A 195 6.93 12.46 2.72
C ASN A 195 8.10 11.53 3.03
N VAL A 196 8.39 10.63 2.10
CA VAL A 196 9.57 9.77 2.09
C VAL A 196 10.38 10.07 0.84
N PHE A 197 11.55 10.72 0.98
CA PHE A 197 12.45 11.04 -0.12
C PHE A 197 13.80 10.36 0.11
N ILE A 198 14.18 9.42 -0.74
CA ILE A 198 15.43 8.68 -0.62
C ILE A 198 16.18 8.70 -1.96
N GLY A 199 17.32 9.36 -2.00
CA GLY A 199 18.15 9.49 -3.18
C GLY A 199 18.68 10.91 -3.37
N PHE A 200 19.68 11.04 -4.23
CA PHE A 200 20.23 12.36 -4.62
C PHE A 200 19.12 13.20 -5.28
N GLU A 201 18.86 14.39 -4.73
CA GLU A 201 17.84 15.33 -5.20
C GLU A 201 16.40 14.74 -5.29
N ALA A 202 16.10 13.63 -4.61
CA ALA A 202 14.74 13.12 -4.53
C ALA A 202 13.79 14.15 -3.90
N GLY A 203 12.67 14.48 -4.56
CA GLY A 203 11.71 15.48 -4.09
C GLY A 203 12.28 16.88 -3.88
N LYS A 204 13.35 17.24 -4.57
CA LYS A 204 14.16 18.45 -4.35
C LYS A 204 13.32 19.73 -4.24
N THR A 205 12.35 19.93 -5.11
CA THR A 205 11.53 21.16 -5.16
C THR A 205 10.18 21.03 -4.47
N ASN A 206 9.91 19.94 -3.76
CA ASN A 206 8.65 19.75 -3.05
C ASN A 206 8.50 20.83 -1.97
N THR A 207 7.61 21.79 -2.18
CA THR A 207 7.40 22.87 -1.21
C THR A 207 6.34 22.49 -0.18
N VAL A 208 5.13 22.19 -0.63
CA VAL A 208 3.97 21.93 0.24
C VAL A 208 3.30 20.56 -0.02
N GLY A 209 3.78 19.78 -1.00
CA GLY A 209 3.24 18.46 -1.32
C GLY A 209 3.35 17.48 -0.15
N ASN A 210 2.30 16.71 0.09
CA ASN A 210 2.19 15.81 1.22
C ASN A 210 2.05 14.35 0.77
N GLY A 211 2.50 13.41 1.61
CA GLY A 211 2.28 11.99 1.39
C GLY A 211 2.95 11.43 0.13
N ASN A 212 4.06 12.00 -0.31
CA ASN A 212 4.80 11.53 -1.47
C ASN A 212 5.88 10.54 -1.05
N VAL A 213 6.07 9.49 -1.84
CA VAL A 213 7.16 8.51 -1.70
C VAL A 213 8.05 8.58 -2.94
N PHE A 214 9.24 9.17 -2.82
CA PHE A 214 10.21 9.31 -3.90
C PHE A 214 11.49 8.54 -3.55
N LEU A 215 11.78 7.49 -4.31
CA LEU A 215 12.95 6.63 -4.11
C LEU A 215 13.74 6.53 -5.41
N GLY A 216 14.90 7.10 -5.43
CA GLY A 216 15.82 7.14 -6.59
C GLY A 216 16.43 8.52 -6.80
N THR A 217 17.51 8.57 -7.55
CA THR A 217 18.13 9.83 -7.99
C THR A 217 17.12 10.66 -8.76
N THR A 218 17.00 11.92 -8.44
CA THR A 218 16.07 12.89 -9.05
C THR A 218 14.61 12.47 -9.15
N SER A 219 14.20 11.42 -8.40
CA SER A 219 12.80 10.98 -8.36
C SER A 219 11.91 12.10 -7.83
N GLY A 220 10.86 12.47 -8.56
CA GLY A 220 9.93 13.56 -8.21
C GLY A 220 10.60 14.91 -7.99
N SER A 221 11.78 15.17 -8.56
CA SER A 221 12.63 16.32 -8.19
C SER A 221 12.01 17.68 -8.52
N THR A 222 11.08 17.78 -9.48
CA THR A 222 10.37 19.02 -9.82
C THR A 222 9.00 19.14 -9.17
N THR A 223 8.56 18.15 -8.40
CA THR A 223 7.27 18.22 -7.68
C THR A 223 7.31 19.41 -6.72
N THR A 224 6.28 20.27 -6.78
CA THR A 224 6.15 21.44 -5.91
C THR A 224 4.98 21.27 -4.92
N THR A 225 3.77 21.11 -5.44
CA THR A 225 2.53 20.99 -4.66
C THR A 225 1.83 19.65 -4.83
N GLY A 226 2.31 18.81 -5.74
CA GLY A 226 1.78 17.46 -5.99
C GLY A 226 1.81 16.60 -4.73
N SER A 227 0.72 15.88 -4.46
CA SER A 227 0.56 15.07 -3.24
C SER A 227 0.13 13.64 -3.54
N GLY A 228 0.47 12.71 -2.65
CA GLY A 228 0.08 11.31 -2.78
C GLY A 228 0.74 10.57 -3.95
N ASN A 229 1.90 11.03 -4.42
CA ASN A 229 2.62 10.39 -5.51
C ASN A 229 3.61 9.35 -4.99
N THR A 230 3.73 8.23 -5.71
CA THR A 230 4.76 7.21 -5.50
C THR A 230 5.66 7.16 -6.73
N ALA A 231 6.92 7.48 -6.58
CA ALA A 231 7.92 7.45 -7.64
C ALA A 231 9.14 6.64 -7.20
N ILE A 232 9.37 5.51 -7.84
CA ILE A 232 10.48 4.59 -7.53
C ILE A 232 11.32 4.37 -8.80
N GLY A 233 12.54 4.82 -8.77
CA GLY A 233 13.49 4.75 -9.87
C GLY A 233 14.12 6.10 -10.17
N ASP A 234 15.30 6.08 -10.80
CA ASP A 234 15.99 7.28 -11.25
C ASP A 234 15.12 8.06 -12.25
N GLY A 235 14.97 9.37 -12.06
CA GLY A 235 14.17 10.23 -12.90
C GLY A 235 12.66 9.93 -12.96
N SER A 236 12.15 9.05 -12.09
CA SER A 236 10.71 8.76 -12.06
C SER A 236 9.91 10.00 -11.63
N LEU A 237 8.78 10.29 -12.30
CA LEU A 237 7.94 11.49 -12.13
C LEU A 237 8.74 12.81 -12.17
N LEU A 238 9.78 12.88 -12.99
CA LEU A 238 10.69 14.03 -13.04
C LEU A 238 9.96 15.36 -13.31
N ALA A 239 9.02 15.43 -14.27
CA ALA A 239 8.32 16.65 -14.66
C ALA A 239 7.01 16.92 -13.87
N ASN A 240 6.70 16.14 -12.86
CA ASN A 240 5.42 16.19 -12.15
C ASN A 240 5.36 17.31 -11.11
N ALA A 241 5.15 18.54 -11.54
CA ALA A 241 5.15 19.69 -10.62
C ALA A 241 3.94 19.70 -9.67
N THR A 242 2.74 19.50 -10.18
CA THR A 242 1.48 19.65 -9.43
C THR A 242 0.58 18.41 -9.46
N GLY A 243 0.89 17.43 -10.31
CA GLY A 243 0.11 16.19 -10.46
C GLY A 243 0.02 15.40 -9.15
N GLN A 244 -1.13 14.81 -8.90
CA GLN A 244 -1.43 14.11 -7.65
C GLN A 244 -1.75 12.64 -7.90
N ARG A 245 -1.51 11.79 -6.87
CA ARG A 245 -1.88 10.37 -6.88
C ARG A 245 -1.36 9.60 -8.08
N ASN A 246 -0.15 9.91 -8.52
CA ASN A 246 0.52 9.15 -9.57
C ASN A 246 1.40 8.05 -8.95
N THR A 247 1.46 6.91 -9.60
CA THR A 247 2.38 5.82 -9.28
C THR A 247 3.32 5.59 -10.45
N ALA A 248 4.61 5.76 -10.25
CA ALA A 248 5.63 5.52 -11.26
C ALA A 248 6.73 4.62 -10.70
N ILE A 249 6.91 3.45 -11.30
CA ILE A 249 7.90 2.45 -10.87
C ILE A 249 8.77 2.05 -12.06
N GLY A 250 10.03 2.38 -11.98
CA GLY A 250 11.03 2.15 -13.01
C GLY A 250 11.82 3.43 -13.33
N GLN A 251 13.02 3.26 -13.87
CA GLN A 251 13.82 4.40 -14.32
C GLN A 251 13.06 5.19 -15.40
N ASN A 252 12.98 6.51 -15.23
CA ASN A 252 12.25 7.43 -16.11
C ASN A 252 10.74 7.08 -16.28
N ALA A 253 10.14 6.29 -15.38
CA ALA A 253 8.71 6.04 -15.40
C ALA A 253 7.95 7.34 -15.06
N GLY A 254 6.96 7.71 -15.87
CA GLY A 254 6.21 8.94 -15.72
C GLY A 254 7.05 10.23 -15.79
N ALA A 255 8.28 10.17 -16.33
CA ALA A 255 9.22 11.31 -16.30
C ALA A 255 8.69 12.57 -16.97
N SER A 256 7.83 12.46 -17.97
CA SER A 256 7.17 13.57 -18.64
C SER A 256 5.75 13.88 -18.15
N ASN A 257 5.26 13.15 -17.13
CA ASN A 257 3.90 13.31 -16.63
C ASN A 257 3.70 14.62 -15.88
N THR A 258 2.64 15.35 -16.19
CA THR A 258 2.17 16.51 -15.46
C THR A 258 0.73 16.36 -14.95
N GLY A 259 0.05 15.26 -15.33
CA GLY A 259 -1.31 14.92 -14.95
C GLY A 259 -1.43 14.21 -13.61
N SER A 260 -2.63 13.75 -13.28
CA SER A 260 -2.96 13.11 -11.99
C SER A 260 -3.63 11.76 -12.15
N ASN A 261 -3.58 10.94 -11.09
CA ASN A 261 -4.21 9.63 -11.02
C ASN A 261 -3.68 8.64 -12.08
N ASN A 262 -2.41 8.70 -12.42
CA ASN A 262 -1.81 7.84 -13.44
C ASN A 262 -0.92 6.76 -12.81
N VAL A 263 -0.77 5.65 -13.55
CA VAL A 263 0.15 4.56 -13.18
C VAL A 263 1.11 4.30 -14.34
N PHE A 264 2.41 4.42 -14.08
CA PHE A 264 3.49 4.13 -15.01
C PHE A 264 4.41 3.07 -14.41
N ILE A 265 4.45 1.88 -14.98
CA ILE A 265 5.27 0.78 -14.48
C ILE A 265 6.16 0.24 -15.59
N GLY A 266 7.46 0.33 -15.41
CA GLY A 266 8.47 -0.11 -16.35
C GLY A 266 9.44 1.01 -16.75
N TYR A 267 10.61 0.62 -17.23
CA TYR A 267 11.59 1.56 -17.79
C TYR A 267 10.95 2.45 -18.85
N GLY A 268 11.00 3.77 -18.68
CA GLY A 268 10.48 4.73 -19.65
C GLY A 268 8.98 4.61 -19.97
N ALA A 269 8.17 3.95 -19.10
CA ALA A 269 6.71 3.98 -19.21
C ALA A 269 6.22 5.42 -18.95
N ASN A 270 5.59 6.07 -19.93
CA ASN A 270 5.33 7.52 -19.90
C ASN A 270 4.02 7.92 -20.62
N PRO A 271 3.53 9.15 -20.42
CA PRO A 271 2.67 9.77 -21.42
C PRO A 271 3.37 9.83 -22.78
N ALA A 272 2.62 9.66 -23.85
CA ALA A 272 3.13 9.85 -25.20
C ALA A 272 3.55 11.32 -25.44
N PRO A 273 4.46 11.60 -26.38
CA PRO A 273 4.82 12.97 -26.74
C PRO A 273 3.59 13.83 -27.05
N GLY A 274 3.48 14.99 -26.40
CA GLY A 274 2.32 15.89 -26.50
C GLY A 274 1.14 15.56 -25.57
N ALA A 275 1.19 14.47 -24.81
CA ALA A 275 0.13 14.02 -23.91
C ALA A 275 0.53 14.08 -22.42
N ALA A 276 1.44 14.96 -22.03
CA ALA A 276 1.99 15.03 -20.65
C ALA A 276 0.94 15.20 -19.56
N SER A 277 -0.21 15.80 -19.87
CA SER A 277 -1.30 16.11 -18.92
C SER A 277 -2.39 15.02 -18.83
N VAL A 278 -2.16 13.82 -19.35
CA VAL A 278 -3.13 12.71 -19.22
C VAL A 278 -3.50 12.45 -17.77
N THR A 279 -4.75 12.04 -17.56
CA THR A 279 -5.29 11.73 -16.23
C THR A 279 -5.99 10.37 -16.23
N ASN A 280 -6.00 9.73 -15.06
CA ASN A 280 -6.66 8.43 -14.85
C ASN A 280 -6.22 7.38 -15.88
N SER A 281 -4.91 7.28 -16.11
CA SER A 281 -4.36 6.47 -17.20
C SER A 281 -3.25 5.57 -16.69
N VAL A 282 -3.08 4.43 -17.35
CA VAL A 282 -2.14 3.39 -16.97
C VAL A 282 -1.25 3.03 -18.15
N ALA A 283 0.07 3.02 -17.97
CA ALA A 283 1.04 2.48 -18.90
C ALA A 283 1.94 1.48 -18.19
N ILE A 284 1.87 0.21 -18.56
CA ILE A 284 2.65 -0.88 -17.97
C ILE A 284 3.50 -1.56 -19.04
N GLY A 285 4.78 -1.68 -18.76
CA GLY A 285 5.79 -2.27 -19.64
C GLY A 285 6.87 -1.27 -20.03
N ALA A 286 8.06 -1.77 -20.36
CA ALA A 286 9.15 -0.91 -20.81
C ALA A 286 8.73 -0.12 -22.06
N GLY A 287 8.90 1.20 -22.04
CA GLY A 287 8.53 2.09 -23.13
C GLY A 287 7.03 2.19 -23.44
N ALA A 288 6.15 1.69 -22.57
CA ALA A 288 4.71 1.82 -22.73
C ALA A 288 4.30 3.31 -22.72
N GLN A 289 3.50 3.74 -23.68
CA GLN A 289 3.10 5.14 -23.83
C GLN A 289 1.59 5.29 -23.89
N VAL A 290 1.02 6.13 -23.01
CA VAL A 290 -0.40 6.46 -23.00
C VAL A 290 -0.63 7.88 -23.54
N SER A 291 -1.59 8.05 -24.45
CA SER A 291 -1.87 9.33 -25.13
C SER A 291 -3.24 9.92 -24.79
N GLN A 292 -4.09 9.20 -24.07
CA GLN A 292 -5.47 9.60 -23.78
C GLN A 292 -5.81 9.37 -22.32
N ASN A 293 -6.70 10.20 -21.80
CA ASN A 293 -7.28 10.02 -20.46
C ASN A 293 -8.10 8.72 -20.39
N ASN A 294 -8.24 8.18 -19.17
CA ASN A 294 -9.06 6.99 -18.90
C ASN A 294 -8.66 5.77 -19.75
N SER A 295 -7.38 5.58 -19.98
CA SER A 295 -6.84 4.54 -20.86
C SER A 295 -5.81 3.66 -20.15
N ILE A 296 -5.78 2.38 -20.51
CA ILE A 296 -4.79 1.42 -20.03
C ILE A 296 -4.00 0.90 -21.22
N ILE A 297 -2.69 1.09 -21.20
CA ILE A 297 -1.74 0.57 -22.19
C ILE A 297 -0.89 -0.50 -21.53
N LEU A 298 -0.90 -1.69 -22.11
CA LEU A 298 -0.06 -2.82 -21.70
C LEU A 298 1.04 -3.03 -22.75
N GLY A 299 2.21 -2.47 -22.48
CA GLY A 299 3.40 -2.56 -23.34
C GLY A 299 3.36 -1.68 -24.59
N SER A 300 4.52 -1.51 -25.22
CA SER A 300 4.68 -0.90 -26.53
C SER A 300 5.29 -1.94 -27.46
N GLY A 301 4.53 -2.39 -28.44
CA GLY A 301 5.01 -3.40 -29.37
C GLY A 301 5.17 -4.83 -28.80
N VAL A 302 4.72 -5.10 -27.58
CA VAL A 302 4.81 -6.41 -26.92
C VAL A 302 3.49 -7.16 -26.91
N ASN A 303 3.55 -8.45 -26.72
CA ASN A 303 2.36 -9.31 -26.58
C ASN A 303 1.92 -9.39 -25.12
N VAL A 304 0.61 -9.47 -24.89
CA VAL A 304 -0.01 -9.66 -23.59
C VAL A 304 -0.49 -11.11 -23.50
N GLY A 305 0.00 -11.87 -22.52
CA GLY A 305 -0.42 -13.22 -22.23
C GLY A 305 -1.33 -13.24 -20.98
N ILE A 306 -2.48 -13.85 -21.09
CA ILE A 306 -3.34 -14.19 -19.93
C ILE A 306 -3.37 -15.70 -19.83
N GLY A 307 -2.82 -16.25 -18.73
CA GLY A 307 -2.71 -17.70 -18.55
C GLY A 307 -1.66 -18.39 -19.44
N THR A 308 -0.76 -17.65 -20.06
CA THR A 308 0.39 -18.14 -20.82
C THR A 308 1.63 -17.28 -20.63
N SER A 309 2.79 -17.90 -20.53
CA SER A 309 4.09 -17.23 -20.47
C SER A 309 4.74 -17.01 -21.85
N ALA A 310 4.17 -17.58 -22.92
CA ALA A 310 4.69 -17.48 -24.30
C ALA A 310 3.59 -16.98 -25.27
N PRO A 311 3.18 -15.71 -25.18
CA PRO A 311 2.13 -15.17 -26.04
C PRO A 311 2.62 -15.04 -27.48
N SER A 312 1.92 -15.66 -28.42
CA SER A 312 2.25 -15.66 -29.86
C SER A 312 1.60 -14.54 -30.64
N THR A 313 0.61 -13.83 -30.03
CA THR A 313 -0.13 -12.71 -30.64
C THR A 313 -0.24 -11.57 -29.65
N ARG A 314 -0.68 -10.36 -30.09
CA ARG A 314 -0.82 -9.15 -29.26
C ARG A 314 -1.62 -9.38 -27.98
N LEU A 315 -2.68 -10.16 -28.05
CA LEU A 315 -3.42 -10.66 -26.89
C LEU A 315 -3.59 -12.17 -27.05
N HIS A 316 -2.94 -12.94 -26.21
CA HIS A 316 -3.05 -14.39 -26.17
C HIS A 316 -3.67 -14.81 -24.83
N VAL A 317 -4.90 -15.30 -24.88
CA VAL A 317 -5.62 -15.80 -23.70
C VAL A 317 -5.60 -17.33 -23.74
N ASN A 318 -5.01 -17.95 -22.71
CA ASN A 318 -5.01 -19.39 -22.52
C ASN A 318 -5.75 -19.71 -21.21
N THR A 319 -6.85 -20.40 -21.31
CA THR A 319 -7.67 -20.81 -20.14
C THR A 319 -7.10 -22.03 -19.42
N GLY A 320 -6.11 -22.70 -20.01
CA GLY A 320 -5.57 -23.98 -19.51
C GLY A 320 -6.49 -25.18 -19.75
N VAL A 321 -7.70 -24.96 -20.25
CA VAL A 321 -8.68 -26.03 -20.54
C VAL A 321 -9.10 -25.95 -22.00
N ALA A 322 -8.96 -27.06 -22.71
CA ALA A 322 -9.37 -27.13 -24.11
C ALA A 322 -10.87 -26.81 -24.26
N ASN A 323 -11.22 -26.13 -25.34
CA ASN A 323 -12.60 -25.77 -25.69
C ASN A 323 -13.30 -24.76 -24.75
N THR A 324 -12.53 -24.02 -23.94
CA THR A 324 -13.07 -22.92 -23.13
C THR A 324 -12.62 -21.55 -23.68
N SER A 325 -13.53 -20.59 -23.71
CA SER A 325 -13.23 -19.19 -24.07
C SER A 325 -12.84 -18.40 -22.84
N GLY A 326 -11.73 -17.68 -22.88
CA GLY A 326 -11.33 -16.74 -21.83
C GLY A 326 -11.90 -15.32 -22.00
N ILE A 327 -12.71 -15.07 -23.05
CA ILE A 327 -13.24 -13.74 -23.35
C ILE A 327 -14.75 -13.73 -23.18
N ARG A 328 -15.26 -12.80 -22.32
CA ARG A 328 -16.68 -12.53 -22.14
C ARG A 328 -17.00 -11.07 -22.50
N LEU A 329 -17.94 -10.87 -23.39
CA LEU A 329 -18.47 -9.56 -23.75
C LEU A 329 -19.82 -9.34 -23.03
N GLN A 330 -19.78 -8.70 -21.87
CA GLN A 330 -20.91 -8.66 -20.93
C GLN A 330 -22.09 -7.81 -21.44
N ASN A 331 -21.84 -6.70 -22.12
CA ASN A 331 -22.87 -5.74 -22.54
C ASN A 331 -23.29 -5.88 -24.02
N LEU A 332 -22.75 -6.87 -24.74
CA LEU A 332 -23.18 -7.19 -26.09
C LEU A 332 -24.36 -8.16 -25.99
N THR A 333 -25.57 -7.66 -26.16
CA THR A 333 -26.79 -8.46 -26.01
C THR A 333 -27.40 -8.79 -27.38
N SER A 334 -28.19 -9.87 -27.45
CA SER A 334 -28.90 -10.29 -28.69
C SER A 334 -29.91 -9.27 -29.20
N ILE A 335 -30.31 -8.30 -28.33
CA ILE A 335 -31.24 -7.21 -28.69
C ILE A 335 -30.49 -5.91 -29.09
N SER A 336 -29.15 -5.90 -29.01
CA SER A 336 -28.39 -4.75 -29.49
C SER A 336 -28.62 -4.63 -30.99
N PRO A 337 -29.07 -3.46 -31.51
CA PRO A 337 -29.33 -3.31 -32.92
C PRO A 337 -28.03 -3.47 -33.71
N ALA A 338 -28.06 -4.23 -34.79
CA ALA A 338 -26.95 -4.29 -35.71
C ALA A 338 -26.76 -2.90 -36.33
N ILE A 339 -25.63 -2.28 -36.06
CA ILE A 339 -25.29 -0.94 -36.59
C ILE A 339 -25.13 -0.97 -38.14
N ALA A 340 -24.89 -2.14 -38.68
CA ALA A 340 -24.71 -2.34 -40.12
C ALA A 340 -25.45 -3.59 -40.61
N LEU A 341 -26.44 -3.39 -41.42
CA LEU A 341 -27.17 -4.43 -42.13
C LEU A 341 -26.44 -4.76 -43.46
N ASN A 342 -26.43 -6.03 -43.85
CA ASN A 342 -25.81 -6.56 -45.10
C ASN A 342 -24.28 -6.67 -45.09
N HIS A 343 -23.65 -6.90 -43.94
CA HIS A 343 -22.26 -7.28 -43.93
C HIS A 343 -22.07 -8.78 -44.18
N THR A 344 -21.15 -9.08 -45.08
CA THR A 344 -20.75 -10.45 -45.45
C THR A 344 -19.59 -10.96 -44.62
N LYS A 345 -19.09 -10.15 -43.67
CA LYS A 345 -17.95 -10.46 -42.81
C LYS A 345 -18.37 -10.66 -41.36
N PHE A 346 -17.81 -11.64 -40.69
CA PHE A 346 -18.06 -11.97 -39.27
C PHE A 346 -16.77 -12.39 -38.57
N LEU A 347 -16.72 -12.18 -37.27
CA LEU A 347 -15.59 -12.64 -36.47
C LEU A 347 -15.69 -14.16 -36.25
N THR A 348 -14.58 -14.85 -36.51
CA THR A 348 -14.43 -16.29 -36.29
C THR A 348 -13.03 -16.58 -35.78
N VAL A 349 -12.70 -17.85 -35.57
CA VAL A 349 -11.36 -18.27 -35.19
C VAL A 349 -10.77 -19.18 -36.26
N ASP A 350 -9.45 -19.04 -36.52
CA ASP A 350 -8.71 -19.96 -37.37
C ASP A 350 -8.36 -21.28 -36.65
N GLY A 351 -7.68 -22.18 -37.33
CA GLY A 351 -7.25 -23.45 -36.77
C GLY A 351 -6.24 -23.35 -35.60
N SER A 352 -5.67 -22.17 -35.38
CA SER A 352 -4.75 -21.85 -34.30
C SER A 352 -5.43 -21.10 -33.15
N GLY A 353 -6.74 -20.82 -33.24
CA GLY A 353 -7.50 -20.09 -32.24
C GLY A 353 -7.40 -18.56 -32.35
N ASN A 354 -6.81 -18.01 -33.41
CA ASN A 354 -6.77 -16.56 -33.61
C ASN A 354 -8.12 -16.04 -34.08
N LEU A 355 -8.55 -14.88 -33.53
CA LEU A 355 -9.72 -14.16 -34.04
C LEU A 355 -9.41 -13.64 -35.44
N ILE A 356 -10.18 -14.06 -36.41
CA ILE A 356 -10.07 -13.62 -37.81
C ILE A 356 -11.41 -13.11 -38.34
N LEU A 357 -11.35 -12.31 -39.40
CA LEU A 357 -12.54 -11.86 -40.07
C LEU A 357 -12.93 -12.90 -41.13
N GLY A 358 -13.96 -13.67 -40.85
CA GLY A 358 -14.56 -14.59 -41.84
C GLY A 358 -15.45 -13.84 -42.84
N SER A 359 -15.69 -14.42 -44.00
CA SER A 359 -16.62 -13.91 -45.01
C SER A 359 -17.62 -14.99 -45.42
N ILE A 360 -18.89 -14.63 -45.50
CA ILE A 360 -19.95 -15.49 -46.05
C ILE A 360 -19.83 -15.61 -47.56
N LEU A 361 -19.25 -14.59 -48.21
CA LEU A 361 -18.93 -14.63 -49.63
C LEU A 361 -17.54 -15.25 -49.82
N GLY A 362 -17.46 -16.56 -49.75
CA GLY A 362 -16.23 -17.31 -49.96
C GLY A 362 -15.78 -17.28 -51.39
N SER A 363 -14.70 -16.54 -51.70
CA SER A 363 -13.81 -16.95 -52.77
C SER A 363 -12.70 -17.80 -52.14
N ILE A 364 -12.91 -19.07 -52.04
CA ILE A 364 -11.82 -20.02 -51.80
C ILE A 364 -11.36 -20.50 -53.15
N ASN A 365 -10.12 -20.16 -53.49
CA ASN A 365 -9.43 -20.76 -54.64
C ASN A 365 -9.57 -22.30 -54.60
N GLY A 366 -10.22 -22.84 -55.61
CA GLY A 366 -10.20 -24.26 -55.91
C GLY A 366 -11.45 -25.03 -55.45
N SER A 367 -12.35 -25.23 -56.36
CA SER A 367 -13.57 -26.04 -56.36
C SER A 367 -14.85 -25.28 -55.98
N ALA A 368 -15.40 -24.61 -57.02
CA ALA A 368 -16.78 -24.18 -57.02
C ALA A 368 -17.70 -25.36 -56.75
N ARG A 369 -18.25 -25.47 -55.56
CA ARG A 369 -19.53 -26.17 -55.40
C ARG A 369 -20.56 -25.27 -56.08
N LYS A 370 -21.07 -25.75 -57.23
CA LYS A 370 -22.27 -25.23 -57.88
C LYS A 370 -23.33 -25.04 -56.79
N ALA A 371 -23.69 -23.80 -56.53
CA ALA A 371 -24.89 -23.55 -55.75
C ALA A 371 -26.05 -24.12 -56.58
N ALA A 372 -26.60 -25.21 -56.11
CA ALA A 372 -27.93 -25.59 -56.54
C ALA A 372 -28.85 -24.44 -56.25
N SER A 373 -29.66 -24.05 -57.22
CA SER A 373 -30.59 -22.91 -57.20
C SER A 373 -31.81 -23.13 -56.28
N GLU A 374 -31.66 -23.84 -55.18
CA GLU A 374 -32.68 -23.92 -54.15
C GLU A 374 -32.08 -23.26 -52.91
N SER A 375 -32.61 -22.07 -52.54
CA SER A 375 -32.23 -21.42 -51.32
C SER A 375 -32.70 -22.27 -50.14
N LEU A 376 -31.75 -22.97 -49.50
CA LEU A 376 -31.99 -23.69 -48.26
C LEU A 376 -32.66 -22.80 -47.18
N TRP A 377 -32.63 -21.51 -47.42
CA TRP A 377 -33.16 -20.50 -46.48
C TRP A 377 -34.03 -19.49 -47.19
N GLU A 378 -35.27 -19.31 -46.78
CA GLU A 378 -36.17 -18.25 -47.20
C GLU A 378 -36.40 -17.25 -46.06
N ARG A 379 -36.38 -15.95 -46.38
CA ARG A 379 -36.72 -14.91 -45.43
C ARG A 379 -38.21 -14.77 -45.30
N ARG A 380 -38.78 -15.09 -44.16
CA ARG A 380 -40.17 -14.85 -43.80
C ARG A 380 -40.27 -13.81 -42.70
N GLY A 381 -40.53 -12.56 -43.06
CA GLY A 381 -40.49 -11.42 -42.15
C GLY A 381 -39.07 -11.17 -41.59
N THR A 382 -38.90 -11.28 -40.29
CA THR A 382 -37.62 -11.12 -39.58
C THR A 382 -36.84 -12.44 -39.41
N PHE A 383 -37.34 -13.57 -39.91
CA PHE A 383 -36.73 -14.88 -39.72
C PHE A 383 -36.17 -15.44 -41.02
N MET A 384 -35.07 -16.21 -40.92
CA MET A 384 -34.61 -17.11 -41.98
C MET A 384 -35.15 -18.49 -41.68
N VAL A 385 -35.97 -19.04 -42.57
CA VAL A 385 -36.60 -20.34 -42.41
C VAL A 385 -36.02 -21.35 -43.37
N ASN A 386 -35.65 -22.53 -42.85
CA ASN A 386 -35.28 -23.64 -43.69
C ASN A 386 -36.55 -24.13 -44.42
N THR A 387 -36.52 -24.04 -45.78
CA THR A 387 -37.67 -24.31 -46.62
C THR A 387 -37.92 -25.81 -46.84
N LEU A 388 -36.96 -26.66 -46.54
CA LEU A 388 -37.09 -28.11 -46.79
C LEU A 388 -37.58 -28.90 -45.56
N GLY A 389 -37.70 -28.27 -44.39
CA GLY A 389 -38.17 -28.97 -43.18
C GLY A 389 -37.18 -30.03 -42.65
N GLU A 390 -36.02 -30.13 -43.26
CA GLU A 390 -34.97 -31.10 -42.90
C GLU A 390 -34.08 -30.55 -41.76
N ALA A 391 -33.46 -31.46 -41.04
CA ALA A 391 -32.51 -31.08 -40.00
C ALA A 391 -31.21 -30.49 -40.62
N ILE A 392 -30.69 -29.44 -39.95
CA ILE A 392 -29.50 -28.75 -40.38
C ILE A 392 -28.29 -29.41 -39.71
N ILE A 393 -27.32 -29.83 -40.52
CA ILE A 393 -26.07 -30.41 -40.07
C ILE A 393 -24.94 -29.42 -40.35
N ILE A 394 -24.21 -29.00 -39.31
CA ILE A 394 -23.02 -28.17 -39.41
C ILE A 394 -21.83 -29.01 -38.98
N GLY A 395 -20.99 -29.43 -39.93
CA GLY A 395 -19.79 -30.22 -39.67
C GLY A 395 -19.70 -31.49 -40.49
N ARG A 396 -18.65 -32.28 -40.26
CA ARG A 396 -18.42 -33.61 -40.90
C ARG A 396 -18.59 -34.68 -39.85
N ASP A 397 -18.91 -35.90 -40.32
CA ASP A 397 -18.91 -37.12 -39.52
C ASP A 397 -19.94 -37.21 -38.37
N ILE A 398 -21.12 -36.61 -38.55
CA ILE A 398 -22.26 -36.86 -37.65
C ILE A 398 -22.90 -38.19 -38.04
N SER A 399 -22.56 -39.26 -37.32
CA SER A 399 -23.03 -40.63 -37.59
C SER A 399 -24.37 -40.98 -36.93
N LYS A 400 -24.85 -40.12 -36.00
CA LYS A 400 -26.13 -40.35 -35.29
C LYS A 400 -26.94 -39.06 -35.30
N THR A 401 -28.02 -39.06 -36.06
CA THR A 401 -29.05 -38.02 -36.03
C THR A 401 -30.32 -38.58 -35.39
N SER A 402 -30.96 -37.88 -34.47
CA SER A 402 -32.24 -38.19 -33.90
C SER A 402 -33.30 -37.31 -34.54
N SER A 403 -34.51 -37.86 -34.75
CA SER A 403 -35.68 -37.09 -35.23
C SER A 403 -36.15 -35.99 -34.26
N ASP A 404 -35.58 -35.98 -33.05
CA ASP A 404 -35.99 -35.07 -32.00
C ASP A 404 -35.29 -33.70 -32.09
N TYR A 405 -34.26 -33.57 -32.96
CA TYR A 405 -33.50 -32.35 -33.12
C TYR A 405 -33.41 -31.90 -34.56
N ASN A 406 -33.58 -30.59 -34.78
CA ASN A 406 -33.52 -29.96 -36.11
C ASN A 406 -32.15 -29.29 -36.41
N LEU A 407 -31.22 -29.29 -35.50
CA LEU A 407 -29.88 -28.73 -35.68
C LEU A 407 -28.81 -29.65 -35.06
N PHE A 408 -27.84 -30.07 -35.87
CA PHE A 408 -26.69 -30.85 -35.45
C PHE A 408 -25.41 -30.12 -35.78
N VAL A 409 -24.53 -29.95 -34.78
CA VAL A 409 -23.24 -29.27 -34.95
C VAL A 409 -22.11 -30.19 -34.44
N SER A 410 -21.17 -30.56 -35.30
CA SER A 410 -20.14 -31.58 -34.97
C SER A 410 -19.05 -31.11 -34.04
N LYS A 411 -18.77 -29.79 -33.96
CA LYS A 411 -17.62 -29.24 -33.19
C LYS A 411 -17.99 -28.23 -32.12
N GLY A 412 -19.28 -27.92 -31.96
CA GLY A 412 -19.74 -26.96 -30.97
C GLY A 412 -20.32 -25.68 -31.54
N ILE A 413 -21.08 -24.97 -30.74
CA ILE A 413 -21.73 -23.69 -31.06
C ILE A 413 -21.11 -22.64 -30.17
N LEU A 414 -20.49 -21.62 -30.76
CA LEU A 414 -20.05 -20.44 -30.03
C LEU A 414 -21.17 -19.39 -30.17
N THR A 415 -21.80 -19.05 -29.05
CA THR A 415 -22.89 -18.08 -29.00
C THR A 415 -22.82 -17.26 -27.75
N GLU A 416 -23.23 -16.01 -27.80
CA GLU A 416 -23.29 -15.12 -26.63
C GLU A 416 -24.36 -15.50 -25.62
N LYS A 417 -25.49 -16.06 -26.10
CA LYS A 417 -26.59 -16.53 -25.26
C LYS A 417 -27.29 -17.72 -25.90
N VAL A 418 -27.55 -18.73 -25.09
CA VAL A 418 -28.47 -19.82 -25.41
C VAL A 418 -29.64 -19.69 -24.46
N LYS A 419 -30.87 -19.49 -25.02
CA LYS A 419 -32.11 -19.58 -24.27
C LYS A 419 -32.75 -20.94 -24.56
N VAL A 420 -32.75 -21.80 -23.56
CA VAL A 420 -33.43 -23.09 -23.62
C VAL A 420 -34.83 -22.88 -23.06
N ALA A 421 -35.86 -23.13 -23.88
CA ALA A 421 -37.24 -23.08 -23.44
C ALA A 421 -37.68 -24.48 -22.94
N ILE A 422 -38.17 -24.55 -21.74
CA ILE A 422 -38.78 -25.74 -21.15
C ILE A 422 -40.30 -25.72 -21.45
N LYS A 423 -40.85 -26.88 -21.83
CA LYS A 423 -42.25 -26.98 -22.22
C LYS A 423 -43.22 -27.03 -21.02
N ASN A 424 -42.77 -27.54 -19.89
CA ASN A 424 -43.60 -27.73 -18.70
C ASN A 424 -42.94 -27.12 -17.47
N THR A 425 -43.72 -26.46 -16.63
CA THR A 425 -43.28 -25.91 -15.36
C THR A 425 -42.80 -26.98 -14.38
N GLY A 426 -43.23 -28.23 -14.51
CA GLY A 426 -42.76 -29.36 -13.70
C GLY A 426 -41.34 -29.81 -13.97
N GLU A 427 -40.72 -29.34 -15.08
CA GLU A 427 -39.33 -29.58 -15.43
C GLU A 427 -38.36 -28.56 -14.79
N TRP A 428 -38.87 -27.53 -14.09
CA TRP A 428 -38.09 -26.51 -13.39
C TRP A 428 -38.07 -26.77 -11.88
N SER A 429 -37.01 -26.32 -11.23
CA SER A 429 -36.72 -26.64 -9.83
C SER A 429 -37.28 -25.59 -8.86
N ASP A 430 -38.58 -25.52 -8.64
CA ASP A 430 -39.15 -24.67 -7.56
C ASP A 430 -39.69 -25.52 -6.38
N LYS A 431 -39.29 -26.78 -6.30
CA LYS A 431 -39.85 -27.75 -5.34
C LYS A 431 -39.13 -27.80 -3.99
N VAL A 432 -37.87 -27.35 -3.92
CA VAL A 432 -37.01 -27.50 -2.73
C VAL A 432 -37.51 -26.69 -1.54
N PHE A 433 -38.11 -25.53 -1.79
CA PHE A 433 -38.67 -24.69 -0.72
C PHE A 433 -40.13 -25.00 -0.39
N THR A 434 -40.73 -26.01 -1.02
CA THR A 434 -42.13 -26.37 -0.77
C THR A 434 -42.29 -27.14 0.55
N LYS A 435 -43.47 -26.97 1.20
CA LYS A 435 -43.80 -27.76 2.39
C LYS A 435 -43.89 -29.25 2.01
N GLY A 436 -42.98 -30.05 2.48
CA GLY A 436 -42.95 -31.49 2.19
C GLY A 436 -41.70 -31.95 1.42
N TYR A 437 -40.87 -31.03 0.96
CA TYR A 437 -39.59 -31.42 0.38
C TYR A 437 -38.69 -32.07 1.44
N ARG A 438 -38.24 -33.28 1.17
CA ARG A 438 -37.32 -34.01 2.07
C ARG A 438 -35.87 -33.69 1.72
N LEU A 439 -35.31 -32.71 2.40
CA LEU A 439 -33.91 -32.45 2.33
C LEU A 439 -33.14 -33.65 2.93
N LYS A 440 -32.24 -34.25 2.18
CA LYS A 440 -31.40 -35.35 2.65
C LYS A 440 -30.46 -34.83 3.74
N SER A 441 -30.10 -35.65 4.71
CA SER A 441 -29.05 -35.27 5.66
C SER A 441 -27.69 -35.21 4.97
N LEU A 442 -26.77 -34.37 5.47
CA LEU A 442 -25.41 -34.30 4.92
C LEU A 442 -24.70 -35.65 4.96
N THR A 443 -24.99 -36.48 5.96
CA THR A 443 -24.46 -37.87 6.05
C THR A 443 -24.98 -38.75 4.92
N GLU A 444 -26.26 -38.66 4.55
CA GLU A 444 -26.83 -39.38 3.40
C GLU A 444 -26.23 -38.90 2.08
N VAL A 445 -25.96 -37.59 1.96
CA VAL A 445 -25.29 -37.00 0.79
C VAL A 445 -23.86 -37.48 0.69
N GLU A 446 -23.11 -37.46 1.79
CA GLU A 446 -21.72 -37.95 1.87
C GLU A 446 -21.60 -39.43 1.49
N GLN A 447 -22.50 -40.26 2.02
CA GLN A 447 -22.55 -41.67 1.69
C GLN A 447 -22.83 -41.90 0.20
N TYR A 448 -23.77 -41.15 -0.37
CA TYR A 448 -24.07 -41.23 -1.80
C TYR A 448 -22.88 -40.83 -2.66
N ILE A 449 -22.21 -39.71 -2.33
CA ILE A 449 -21.01 -39.25 -3.06
C ILE A 449 -19.90 -40.31 -3.00
N SER A 450 -19.68 -40.90 -1.82
CA SER A 450 -18.67 -41.94 -1.64
C SER A 450 -18.91 -43.19 -2.50
N GLN A 451 -20.18 -43.51 -2.73
CA GLN A 451 -20.58 -44.70 -3.54
C GLN A 451 -20.66 -44.40 -5.04
N SER A 452 -21.13 -43.23 -5.40
CA SER A 452 -21.50 -42.91 -6.79
C SER A 452 -20.52 -41.95 -7.47
N GLY A 453 -19.69 -41.22 -6.71
CA GLY A 453 -18.71 -40.26 -7.22
C GLY A 453 -19.30 -38.94 -7.72
N HIS A 454 -20.60 -38.72 -7.51
CA HIS A 454 -21.30 -37.45 -7.90
C HIS A 454 -22.45 -37.13 -6.95
N LEU A 455 -22.98 -35.91 -7.04
CA LEU A 455 -24.12 -35.50 -6.23
C LEU A 455 -25.40 -36.27 -6.58
N PRO A 456 -26.29 -36.53 -5.61
CA PRO A 456 -27.60 -37.10 -5.88
C PRO A 456 -28.39 -36.27 -6.88
N GLY A 457 -28.92 -36.92 -7.91
CA GLY A 457 -29.73 -36.28 -8.96
C GLY A 457 -28.93 -35.60 -10.06
N ILE A 458 -27.60 -35.58 -10.00
CA ILE A 458 -26.71 -35.10 -11.07
C ILE A 458 -26.19 -36.33 -11.85
N PRO A 459 -26.20 -36.31 -13.18
CA PRO A 459 -25.69 -37.45 -13.96
C PRO A 459 -24.18 -37.62 -13.80
N SER A 460 -23.72 -38.86 -13.82
CA SER A 460 -22.29 -39.19 -13.81
C SER A 460 -21.61 -38.75 -15.10
N ALA A 461 -20.28 -38.51 -15.04
CA ALA A 461 -19.48 -38.19 -16.23
C ALA A 461 -19.63 -39.22 -17.35
N GLY A 462 -19.73 -40.50 -17.00
CA GLY A 462 -19.96 -41.58 -17.97
C GLY A 462 -21.32 -41.51 -18.67
N GLU A 463 -22.35 -41.08 -17.98
CA GLU A 463 -23.70 -40.87 -18.56
C GLU A 463 -23.72 -39.67 -19.48
N VAL A 464 -23.07 -38.58 -19.07
CA VAL A 464 -22.94 -37.35 -19.87
C VAL A 464 -22.22 -37.62 -21.20
N VAL A 465 -21.14 -38.37 -21.17
CA VAL A 465 -20.40 -38.78 -22.39
C VAL A 465 -21.24 -39.63 -23.31
N LYS A 466 -22.09 -40.52 -22.78
CA LYS A 466 -22.91 -41.44 -23.58
C LYS A 466 -24.18 -40.79 -24.14
N LYS A 467 -24.84 -39.94 -23.38
CA LYS A 467 -26.18 -39.41 -23.68
C LYS A 467 -26.23 -37.94 -24.05
N GLY A 468 -25.13 -37.18 -23.80
CA GLY A 468 -25.15 -35.71 -23.85
C GLY A 468 -25.82 -35.11 -22.61
N ILE A 469 -25.96 -33.82 -22.60
CA ILE A 469 -26.66 -33.05 -21.55
C ILE A 469 -27.81 -32.28 -22.18
N ASN A 470 -28.99 -32.41 -21.61
CA ASN A 470 -30.08 -31.44 -21.81
C ASN A 470 -29.82 -30.24 -20.92
N LEU A 471 -29.53 -29.08 -21.51
CA LEU A 471 -29.20 -27.86 -20.78
C LEU A 471 -30.30 -27.44 -19.80
N GLY A 472 -31.58 -27.54 -20.22
CA GLY A 472 -32.69 -27.16 -19.34
C GLY A 472 -32.84 -28.07 -18.12
N GLU A 473 -32.69 -29.37 -18.29
CA GLU A 473 -32.72 -30.33 -17.19
C GLU A 473 -31.52 -30.16 -16.26
N MET A 474 -30.33 -29.94 -16.85
CA MET A 474 -29.11 -29.75 -16.06
C MET A 474 -29.16 -28.47 -15.23
N ASP A 475 -29.64 -27.36 -15.81
CA ASP A 475 -29.80 -26.10 -15.09
C ASP A 475 -30.82 -26.24 -13.95
N ALA A 476 -31.93 -26.95 -14.19
CA ALA A 476 -32.93 -27.24 -13.15
C ALA A 476 -32.31 -28.10 -12.02
N GLN A 477 -31.51 -29.12 -12.36
CA GLN A 477 -30.82 -29.95 -11.37
C GLN A 477 -29.77 -29.17 -10.59
N LEU A 478 -29.02 -28.28 -11.23
CA LEU A 478 -28.04 -27.43 -10.57
C LEU A 478 -28.73 -26.43 -9.64
N LEU A 479 -29.84 -25.82 -10.08
CA LEU A 479 -30.64 -24.92 -9.25
C LEU A 479 -31.16 -25.67 -8.01
N GLU A 480 -31.68 -26.87 -8.18
CA GLU A 480 -32.09 -27.73 -7.06
C GLU A 480 -30.94 -27.92 -6.04
N LYS A 481 -29.73 -28.15 -6.50
CA LYS A 481 -28.57 -28.31 -5.59
C LYS A 481 -28.17 -27.00 -4.93
N ILE A 482 -28.30 -25.88 -5.58
CA ILE A 482 -28.07 -24.54 -4.98
C ILE A 482 -29.12 -24.26 -3.89
N GLU A 483 -30.36 -24.60 -4.16
CA GLU A 483 -31.48 -24.43 -3.20
C GLU A 483 -31.30 -25.35 -1.97
N GLU A 484 -30.91 -26.63 -2.19
CA GLU A 484 -30.55 -27.55 -1.11
C GLU A 484 -29.38 -27.02 -0.27
N LEU A 485 -28.31 -26.50 -0.93
CA LEU A 485 -27.13 -25.92 -0.27
C LEU A 485 -27.55 -24.70 0.57
N THR A 486 -28.45 -23.90 0.06
CA THR A 486 -29.00 -22.74 0.79
C THR A 486 -29.70 -23.19 2.08
N LEU A 487 -30.47 -24.28 2.03
CA LEU A 487 -31.12 -24.82 3.22
C LEU A 487 -30.10 -25.36 4.23
N TYR A 488 -29.03 -26.04 3.77
CA TYR A 488 -27.94 -26.48 4.66
C TYR A 488 -27.21 -25.28 5.30
N SER A 489 -26.98 -24.23 4.53
CA SER A 489 -26.34 -23.00 5.04
C SER A 489 -27.17 -22.33 6.12
N ILE A 490 -28.49 -22.27 5.93
CA ILE A 490 -29.45 -21.74 6.93
C ILE A 490 -29.43 -22.61 8.20
N GLN A 491 -29.38 -23.95 8.04
CA GLN A 491 -29.32 -24.85 9.19
C GLN A 491 -28.00 -24.68 9.97
N LEU A 492 -26.87 -24.54 9.26
CA LEU A 492 -25.56 -24.33 9.87
C LEU A 492 -25.51 -23.00 10.63
N GLU A 493 -26.04 -21.93 10.05
CA GLU A 493 -26.13 -20.63 10.71
C GLU A 493 -26.93 -20.68 12.00
N ARG A 494 -28.08 -21.36 11.97
CA ARG A 494 -28.91 -21.57 13.17
C ARG A 494 -28.16 -22.39 14.23
N ALA A 495 -27.43 -23.42 13.81
CA ALA A 495 -26.64 -24.25 14.73
C ALA A 495 -25.51 -23.42 15.36
N ASN A 496 -24.81 -22.61 14.58
CA ASN A 496 -23.77 -21.71 15.06
C ASN A 496 -24.30 -20.70 16.09
N GLN A 497 -25.43 -20.05 15.81
CA GLN A 497 -26.09 -19.12 16.74
C GLN A 497 -26.47 -19.80 18.03
N GLN A 498 -26.96 -21.04 17.96
CA GLN A 498 -27.29 -21.83 19.13
C GLN A 498 -26.04 -22.21 19.94
N GLN A 499 -24.96 -22.55 19.25
CA GLN A 499 -23.68 -22.86 19.86
C GLN A 499 -23.07 -21.62 20.53
N GLU A 500 -23.12 -20.46 19.89
CA GLU A 500 -22.68 -19.20 20.50
C GLU A 500 -23.47 -18.87 21.76
N SER A 501 -24.80 -19.04 21.71
CA SER A 501 -25.65 -18.83 22.89
C SER A 501 -25.26 -19.74 24.04
N THR A 502 -24.92 -20.99 23.72
CA THR A 502 -24.47 -22.00 24.69
C THR A 502 -23.11 -21.62 25.29
N ILE A 503 -22.15 -21.20 24.46
CA ILE A 503 -20.82 -20.73 24.91
C ILE A 503 -20.95 -19.53 25.85
N ARG A 504 -21.80 -18.55 25.50
CA ARG A 504 -22.06 -17.39 26.36
C ARG A 504 -22.65 -17.79 27.71
N ARG A 505 -23.54 -18.81 27.72
CA ARG A 505 -24.14 -19.34 28.95
C ARG A 505 -23.11 -20.05 29.80
N GLN A 506 -22.24 -20.86 29.19
CA GLN A 506 -21.15 -21.54 29.88
C GLN A 506 -20.12 -20.54 30.44
N GLY A 507 -19.80 -19.48 29.68
CA GLY A 507 -18.91 -18.41 30.12
C GLY A 507 -19.41 -17.73 31.42
N ARG A 508 -20.74 -17.40 31.45
CA ARG A 508 -21.33 -16.83 32.66
C ARG A 508 -21.31 -17.79 33.85
N ALA A 509 -21.54 -19.08 33.58
CA ALA A 509 -21.48 -20.08 34.63
C ALA A 509 -20.04 -20.22 35.20
N LEU A 510 -19.04 -20.17 34.35
CA LEU A 510 -17.62 -20.20 34.72
C LEU A 510 -17.23 -19.00 35.59
N GLU A 511 -17.70 -17.81 35.24
CA GLU A 511 -17.47 -16.60 36.05
C GLU A 511 -18.07 -16.72 37.46
N VAL A 512 -19.28 -17.25 37.57
CA VAL A 512 -19.91 -17.50 38.88
C VAL A 512 -19.11 -18.52 39.71
N ILE A 513 -18.57 -19.56 39.06
CA ILE A 513 -17.73 -20.57 39.73
C ILE A 513 -16.43 -19.92 40.22
N LYS A 514 -15.77 -19.11 39.41
CA LYS A 514 -14.54 -18.38 39.78
C LYS A 514 -14.78 -17.46 40.99
N GLN A 515 -15.90 -16.72 40.98
CA GLN A 515 -16.27 -15.85 42.10
C GLN A 515 -16.46 -16.66 43.40
N LYS A 516 -17.15 -17.81 43.31
CA LYS A 516 -17.32 -18.71 44.46
C LYS A 516 -16.00 -19.29 44.97
N GLN A 517 -15.10 -19.64 44.01
CA GLN A 517 -13.77 -20.14 44.38
C GLN A 517 -12.98 -19.07 45.12
N THR A 518 -12.98 -17.82 44.60
CA THR A 518 -12.31 -16.69 45.28
C THR A 518 -12.89 -16.42 46.69
N GLN A 519 -14.21 -16.51 46.84
CA GLN A 519 -14.86 -16.39 48.13
C GLN A 519 -14.45 -17.53 49.10
N LEU A 520 -14.36 -18.76 48.57
CA LEU A 520 -13.91 -19.91 49.36
C LEU A 520 -12.46 -19.77 49.82
N GLU A 521 -11.59 -19.29 48.94
CA GLU A 521 -10.18 -19.00 49.26
C GLU A 521 -10.04 -17.89 50.32
N GLN A 522 -10.90 -16.86 50.25
CA GLN A 522 -10.96 -15.82 51.29
C GLN A 522 -11.41 -16.37 52.62
N LEU A 523 -12.48 -17.17 52.63
CA LEU A 523 -12.97 -17.84 53.86
C LEU A 523 -11.93 -18.80 54.42
N LEU A 524 -11.22 -19.55 53.56
CA LEU A 524 -10.15 -20.44 54.02
C LEU A 524 -8.99 -19.67 54.67
N LYS A 525 -8.61 -18.51 54.09
CA LYS A 525 -7.61 -17.61 54.68
C LYS A 525 -8.07 -17.02 56.04
N GLU A 526 -9.36 -16.73 56.18
CA GLU A 526 -9.92 -16.24 57.43
C GLU A 526 -9.92 -17.33 58.53
N VAL A 527 -10.25 -18.56 58.16
CA VAL A 527 -10.21 -19.72 59.10
C VAL A 527 -8.77 -20.03 59.52
N LEU A 528 -7.82 -20.01 58.58
CA LEU A 528 -6.39 -20.22 58.86
C LEU A 528 -5.73 -19.07 59.67
N ARG A 529 -6.36 -17.91 59.78
CA ARG A 529 -5.92 -16.80 60.64
C ARG A 529 -6.45 -16.89 62.07
N LYS A 530 -7.45 -17.76 62.34
CA LYS A 530 -8.07 -17.95 63.64
C LYS A 530 -7.56 -19.20 64.38
N HIS A 531 -6.67 -19.95 63.78
CA HIS A 531 -5.84 -20.98 64.41
C HIS A 531 -4.35 -20.57 64.29
#